data_2a0b67a4f0c06154eeeb1f1a14a0151f
#
_entry.id   2a0b67a4f0c06154eeeb1f1a14a0151f
#
_cell.length_a   1.000
_cell.length_b   1.000
_cell.length_c   1.000
_cell.angle_alpha   90.00
_cell.angle_beta   90.00
_cell.angle_gamma   90.00
#
_symmetry.space_group_name_H-M   'P 1'
#
loop_
_entity.id
_entity.type
_entity.pdbx_description
1 polymer ?
#
loop_
_entity_poly.entity_id
_entity_poly.type
_entity_poly.pdbx_seq_one_letter_code
_entity_poly.pdbx_strand_id
1 'polypeptide(L)'
;MDPEDRPLMVMPLTEIHRQLLPHRSVAVLVYSQEGKLYLQKRSRGKRHFPGRWDISASGHVEPGQAARDTALAELSRKLNIKAEQLRFVRLLPASPGTGFEFTSIFALERVHWQPEPNQDEVEEGFFYSAEEIRYLIREFRELLTPRLVHLWETGLPFPTWGAV
;
A
#
# COMPACT_ATOMS: atom_id res chain seq x y z
N MET A 1 -13.69 -7.21 12.22
CA MET A 1 -13.53 -8.47 11.46
C MET A 1 -13.18 -9.60 12.41
N ASP A 2 -13.69 -10.77 12.17
CA ASP A 2 -13.22 -11.97 12.86
C ASP A 2 -11.92 -12.50 12.21
N PRO A 3 -11.30 -13.55 12.78
CA PRO A 3 -10.06 -14.10 12.19
C PRO A 3 -10.22 -14.65 10.76
N GLU A 4 -11.44 -14.94 10.33
CA GLU A 4 -11.74 -15.42 8.98
C GLU A 4 -12.16 -14.30 8.03
N ASP A 5 -11.89 -13.05 8.38
CA ASP A 5 -12.21 -11.84 7.60
C ASP A 5 -13.72 -11.64 7.36
N ARG A 6 -14.57 -12.03 8.31
CA ARG A 6 -16.00 -11.78 8.22
C ARG A 6 -16.37 -10.52 9.04
N PRO A 7 -17.24 -9.65 8.51
CA PRO A 7 -17.66 -8.46 9.25
C PRO A 7 -18.41 -8.81 10.53
N LEU A 8 -18.01 -8.20 11.65
CA LEU A 8 -18.69 -8.34 12.94
C LEU A 8 -19.52 -7.11 13.30
N MET A 9 -18.94 -5.92 13.11
CA MET A 9 -19.59 -4.67 13.44
C MET A 9 -18.94 -3.49 12.73
N VAL A 10 -19.60 -2.35 12.74
CA VAL A 10 -19.07 -1.08 12.23
C VAL A 10 -18.67 -0.21 13.41
N MET A 11 -17.44 0.33 13.37
CA MET A 11 -16.90 1.21 14.40
C MET A 11 -16.08 2.34 13.76
N PRO A 12 -15.94 3.49 14.45
CA PRO A 12 -15.01 4.53 14.01
C PRO A 12 -13.57 3.99 13.90
N LEU A 13 -12.86 4.38 12.84
CA LEU A 13 -11.49 3.90 12.59
C LEU A 13 -10.54 4.22 13.74
N THR A 14 -10.70 5.39 14.39
CA THR A 14 -9.90 5.77 15.56
C THR A 14 -10.05 4.78 16.70
N GLU A 15 -11.27 4.29 16.92
CA GLU A 15 -11.55 3.31 17.96
C GLU A 15 -10.99 1.93 17.60
N ILE A 16 -11.11 1.53 16.32
CA ILE A 16 -10.53 0.29 15.81
C ILE A 16 -9.02 0.29 16.04
N HIS A 17 -8.34 1.38 15.68
CA HIS A 17 -6.89 1.51 15.87
C HIS A 17 -6.50 1.52 17.35
N ARG A 18 -7.28 2.21 18.19
CA ARG A 18 -7.00 2.28 19.63
C ARG A 18 -7.08 0.90 20.28
N GLN A 19 -8.01 0.06 19.87
CA GLN A 19 -8.21 -1.28 20.40
C GLN A 19 -7.43 -2.36 19.64
N LEU A 20 -6.68 -2.00 18.59
CA LEU A 20 -5.94 -2.95 17.75
C LEU A 20 -6.84 -4.04 17.15
N LEU A 21 -8.05 -3.66 16.75
CA LEU A 21 -9.02 -4.59 16.19
C LEU A 21 -8.75 -4.89 14.72
N PRO A 22 -8.95 -6.15 14.27
CA PRO A 22 -8.84 -6.51 12.86
C PRO A 22 -9.83 -5.72 11.99
N HIS A 23 -9.33 -5.15 10.89
CA HIS A 23 -10.10 -4.38 9.93
C HIS A 23 -9.52 -4.53 8.53
N ARG A 24 -10.20 -4.02 7.51
CA ARG A 24 -9.78 -4.19 6.10
C ARG A 24 -9.06 -2.98 5.55
N SER A 25 -8.05 -3.26 4.75
CA SER A 25 -7.33 -2.24 3.98
C SER A 25 -6.99 -2.75 2.58
N VAL A 26 -6.52 -1.83 1.75
CA VAL A 26 -5.99 -2.14 0.43
C VAL A 26 -4.58 -1.58 0.29
N ALA A 27 -3.76 -2.26 -0.50
CA ALA A 27 -2.46 -1.80 -0.94
C ALA A 27 -2.40 -1.96 -2.46
N VAL A 28 -1.97 -0.91 -3.16
CA VAL A 28 -1.83 -0.96 -4.61
C VAL A 28 -0.37 -0.75 -4.97
N LEU A 29 0.16 -1.65 -5.80
CA LEU A 29 1.52 -1.61 -6.31
C LEU A 29 1.47 -1.19 -7.78
N VAL A 30 2.08 -0.05 -8.10
CA VAL A 30 2.12 0.50 -9.46
C VAL A 30 3.51 0.27 -10.05
N TYR A 31 3.56 -0.44 -11.18
CA TYR A 31 4.81 -0.80 -11.84
C TYR A 31 4.96 -0.10 -13.19
N SER A 32 6.18 0.36 -13.49
CA SER A 32 6.53 0.87 -14.82
C SER A 32 6.65 -0.25 -15.85
N GLN A 33 6.84 0.10 -17.13
CA GLN A 33 7.11 -0.87 -18.18
C GLN A 33 8.37 -1.69 -17.92
N GLU A 34 9.35 -1.10 -17.23
CA GLU A 34 10.61 -1.76 -16.87
C GLU A 34 10.50 -2.60 -15.60
N GLY A 35 9.31 -2.68 -15.00
CA GLY A 35 9.08 -3.44 -13.78
C GLY A 35 9.54 -2.76 -12.50
N LYS A 36 9.77 -1.45 -12.53
CA LYS A 36 10.09 -0.67 -11.33
C LYS A 36 8.83 -0.34 -10.56
N LEU A 37 8.90 -0.38 -9.24
CA LEU A 37 7.79 -0.09 -8.35
C LEU A 37 7.77 1.39 -7.99
N TYR A 38 6.60 2.02 -8.12
CA TYR A 38 6.39 3.40 -7.70
C TYR A 38 6.26 3.45 -6.17
N LEU A 39 7.13 4.24 -5.54
CA LEU A 39 7.04 4.57 -4.13
C LEU A 39 6.64 6.02 -3.95
N GLN A 40 5.78 6.29 -2.98
CA GLN A 40 5.39 7.64 -2.62
C GLN A 40 6.11 8.09 -1.35
N LYS A 41 6.47 9.36 -1.30
CA LYS A 41 6.88 10.00 -0.06
C LYS A 41 5.65 10.64 0.57
N ARG A 42 5.31 10.22 1.78
CA ARG A 42 4.13 10.69 2.48
C ARG A 42 4.25 12.20 2.78
N SER A 43 3.15 12.92 2.61
CA SER A 43 3.09 14.33 2.96
C SER A 43 3.47 14.53 4.43
N ARG A 44 4.17 15.61 4.72
CA ARG A 44 4.57 15.97 6.09
C ARG A 44 3.40 16.30 7.01
N GLY A 45 2.22 16.58 6.43
CA GLY A 45 0.98 16.79 7.18
C GLY A 45 0.29 15.51 7.61
N LYS A 46 0.79 14.33 7.23
CA LYS A 46 0.20 13.05 7.62
C LYS A 46 0.41 12.77 9.10
N ARG A 47 -0.62 12.21 9.74
CA ARG A 47 -0.60 11.86 11.16
C ARG A 47 0.39 10.75 11.47
N HIS A 48 0.46 9.73 10.58
CA HIS A 48 1.33 8.57 10.76
C HIS A 48 2.48 8.60 9.75
N PHE A 49 3.70 8.42 10.24
CA PHE A 49 4.92 8.34 9.44
C PHE A 49 5.07 9.45 8.40
N PRO A 50 4.94 10.76 8.80
CA PRO A 50 5.08 11.85 7.85
C PRO A 50 6.48 11.87 7.22
N GLY A 51 6.54 12.19 5.93
CA GLY A 51 7.80 12.30 5.19
C GLY A 51 8.51 10.99 4.89
N ARG A 52 7.95 9.84 5.25
CA ARG A 52 8.54 8.54 4.94
C ARG A 52 8.06 8.01 3.60
N TRP A 53 8.88 7.17 2.99
CA TRP A 53 8.53 6.48 1.75
C TRP A 53 7.62 5.28 2.03
N ASP A 54 6.63 5.10 1.18
CA ASP A 54 5.59 4.09 1.33
C ASP A 54 5.26 3.46 -0.04
N ILE A 55 4.47 2.40 -0.02
CA ILE A 55 3.95 1.76 -1.23
C ILE A 55 3.15 2.76 -2.07
N SER A 56 2.89 2.40 -3.34
CA SER A 56 2.30 3.32 -4.31
C SER A 56 1.03 4.00 -3.81
N ALA A 57 0.06 3.23 -3.34
CA ALA A 57 -1.16 3.75 -2.71
C ALA A 57 -1.72 2.74 -1.73
N SER A 58 -2.47 3.21 -0.74
CA SER A 58 -3.14 2.38 0.26
C SER A 58 -4.28 3.13 0.92
N GLY A 59 -5.19 2.41 1.54
CA GLY A 59 -6.30 3.00 2.26
C GLY A 59 -7.12 1.96 2.99
N HIS A 60 -8.04 2.43 3.84
CA HIS A 60 -8.94 1.58 4.59
C HIS A 60 -10.22 1.34 3.79
N VAL A 61 -10.73 0.11 3.84
CA VAL A 61 -12.01 -0.25 3.21
C VAL A 61 -13.14 0.13 4.15
N GLU A 62 -14.01 1.02 3.68
CA GLU A 62 -15.18 1.42 4.47
C GLU A 62 -16.26 0.33 4.45
N PRO A 63 -17.15 0.33 5.47
CA PRO A 63 -18.24 -0.64 5.51
C PRO A 63 -19.07 -0.63 4.23
N GLY A 64 -19.33 -1.82 3.69
CA GLY A 64 -20.12 -1.99 2.47
C GLY A 64 -19.35 -1.76 1.17
N GLN A 65 -18.10 -1.31 1.21
CA GLN A 65 -17.28 -1.15 0.02
C GLN A 65 -16.55 -2.42 -0.35
N ALA A 66 -16.38 -2.65 -1.66
CA ALA A 66 -15.49 -3.70 -2.15
C ALA A 66 -14.04 -3.22 -2.12
N ALA A 67 -13.11 -4.10 -1.80
CA ALA A 67 -11.68 -3.78 -1.75
C ALA A 67 -11.18 -3.20 -3.09
N ARG A 68 -11.62 -3.74 -4.22
CA ARG A 68 -11.25 -3.25 -5.55
C ARG A 68 -11.67 -1.80 -5.77
N ASP A 69 -12.88 -1.44 -5.38
CA ASP A 69 -13.38 -0.08 -5.53
C ASP A 69 -12.60 0.90 -4.66
N THR A 70 -12.26 0.48 -3.44
CA THR A 70 -11.37 1.27 -2.56
C THR A 70 -10.00 1.46 -3.20
N ALA A 71 -9.41 0.40 -3.77
CA ALA A 71 -8.12 0.48 -4.43
C ALA A 71 -8.12 1.47 -5.60
N LEU A 72 -9.15 1.42 -6.45
CA LEU A 72 -9.31 2.36 -7.57
C LEU A 72 -9.47 3.80 -7.07
N ALA A 73 -10.26 4.01 -6.02
CA ALA A 73 -10.47 5.33 -5.43
C ALA A 73 -9.17 5.89 -4.83
N GLU A 74 -8.38 5.07 -4.16
CA GLU A 74 -7.11 5.49 -3.58
C GLU A 74 -6.07 5.88 -4.65
N LEU A 75 -6.00 5.15 -5.75
CA LEU A 75 -5.16 5.52 -6.89
C LEU A 75 -5.55 6.87 -7.47
N SER A 76 -6.85 7.11 -7.65
CA SER A 76 -7.35 8.38 -8.16
C SER A 76 -7.05 9.52 -7.21
N ARG A 77 -7.33 9.34 -5.92
CA ARG A 77 -7.19 10.38 -4.91
C ARG A 77 -5.73 10.77 -4.65
N LYS A 78 -4.84 9.79 -4.56
CA LYS A 78 -3.44 10.04 -4.18
C LYS A 78 -2.51 10.30 -5.34
N LEU A 79 -2.71 9.62 -6.46
CA LEU A 79 -1.78 9.65 -7.59
C LEU A 79 -2.41 10.16 -8.89
N ASN A 80 -3.68 10.58 -8.86
CA ASN A 80 -4.44 10.99 -10.04
C ASN A 80 -4.45 9.93 -11.15
N ILE A 81 -4.42 8.66 -10.77
CA ILE A 81 -4.46 7.52 -11.68
C ILE A 81 -5.91 7.07 -11.83
N LYS A 82 -6.41 7.09 -13.08
CA LYS A 82 -7.72 6.55 -13.44
C LYS A 82 -7.51 5.20 -14.12
N ALA A 83 -7.56 4.13 -13.33
CA ALA A 83 -7.44 2.77 -13.84
C ALA A 83 -8.83 2.13 -13.93
N GLU A 84 -9.04 1.31 -14.94
CA GLU A 84 -10.29 0.54 -15.10
C GLU A 84 -10.14 -0.87 -14.52
N GLN A 85 -8.92 -1.41 -14.53
CA GLN A 85 -8.64 -2.76 -14.07
C GLN A 85 -7.39 -2.81 -13.22
N LEU A 86 -7.46 -3.63 -12.17
CA LEU A 86 -6.35 -3.95 -11.29
C LEU A 86 -6.24 -5.47 -11.19
N ARG A 87 -5.01 -5.98 -11.17
CA ARG A 87 -4.78 -7.39 -10.92
C ARG A 87 -4.78 -7.62 -9.40
N PHE A 88 -5.64 -8.52 -8.92
CA PHE A 88 -5.58 -8.97 -7.53
C PHE A 88 -4.35 -9.86 -7.33
N VAL A 89 -3.54 -9.55 -6.33
CA VAL A 89 -2.31 -10.28 -6.04
C VAL A 89 -2.54 -11.27 -4.91
N ARG A 90 -2.96 -10.78 -3.74
CA ARG A 90 -3.11 -11.60 -2.54
C ARG A 90 -3.83 -10.85 -1.43
N LEU A 91 -4.48 -11.61 -0.53
CA LEU A 91 -4.96 -11.09 0.74
C LEU A 91 -3.95 -11.47 1.84
N LEU A 92 -3.38 -10.47 2.50
CA LEU A 92 -2.55 -10.69 3.68
C LEU A 92 -3.44 -10.73 4.92
N PRO A 93 -3.27 -11.74 5.79
CA PRO A 93 -4.05 -11.83 7.02
C PRO A 93 -3.67 -10.71 8.00
N ALA A 94 -4.61 -10.35 8.87
CA ALA A 94 -4.36 -9.38 9.94
C ALA A 94 -3.29 -9.91 10.89
N SER A 95 -2.28 -9.08 11.16
CA SER A 95 -1.17 -9.41 12.04
C SER A 95 -0.52 -8.11 12.55
N PRO A 96 0.38 -8.15 13.53
CA PRO A 96 1.13 -6.97 13.92
C PRO A 96 1.89 -6.33 12.73
N GLY A 97 2.41 -7.14 11.80
CA GLY A 97 3.12 -6.65 10.61
C GLY A 97 2.23 -5.88 9.64
N THR A 98 0.92 -6.17 9.60
CA THR A 98 -0.05 -5.44 8.78
C THR A 98 -0.78 -4.34 9.57
N GLY A 99 -0.40 -4.09 10.83
CA GLY A 99 -1.15 -3.18 11.70
C GLY A 99 -2.55 -3.71 12.04
N PHE A 100 -2.68 -5.03 12.12
CA PHE A 100 -3.95 -5.75 12.33
C PHE A 100 -4.97 -5.55 11.20
N GLU A 101 -4.47 -5.33 9.99
CA GLU A 101 -5.31 -5.18 8.80
C GLU A 101 -5.31 -6.44 7.95
N PHE A 102 -6.51 -6.83 7.47
CA PHE A 102 -6.64 -7.75 6.34
C PHE A 102 -6.39 -6.91 5.09
N THR A 103 -5.23 -7.05 4.49
CA THR A 103 -4.80 -6.20 3.38
C THR A 103 -4.95 -6.91 2.05
N SER A 104 -5.87 -6.43 1.22
CA SER A 104 -6.00 -6.88 -0.17
C SER A 104 -4.97 -6.14 -1.04
N ILE A 105 -4.08 -6.88 -1.68
CA ILE A 105 -3.02 -6.34 -2.52
C ILE A 105 -3.42 -6.43 -3.97
N PHE A 106 -3.34 -5.30 -4.67
CA PHE A 106 -3.58 -5.17 -6.11
C PHE A 106 -2.33 -4.63 -6.81
N ALA A 107 -2.22 -4.92 -8.10
CA ALA A 107 -1.14 -4.40 -8.94
C ALA A 107 -1.69 -3.73 -10.20
N LEU A 108 -1.09 -2.61 -10.56
CA LEU A 108 -1.26 -1.94 -11.84
C LEU A 108 0.10 -1.99 -12.55
N GLU A 109 0.16 -2.71 -13.66
CA GLU A 109 1.43 -3.02 -14.32
C GLU A 109 1.62 -2.26 -15.64
N ARG A 110 2.88 -2.13 -16.05
CA ARG A 110 3.29 -1.59 -17.35
C ARG A 110 2.85 -0.15 -17.59
N VAL A 111 2.86 0.65 -16.54
CA VAL A 111 2.56 2.07 -16.65
C VAL A 111 3.70 2.76 -17.42
N HIS A 112 3.36 3.47 -18.49
CA HIS A 112 4.33 4.16 -19.37
C HIS A 112 4.29 5.69 -19.23
N TRP A 113 3.62 6.18 -18.19
CA TRP A 113 3.52 7.59 -17.85
C TRP A 113 3.86 7.80 -16.37
N GLN A 114 4.20 9.03 -16.01
CA GLN A 114 4.50 9.36 -14.62
C GLN A 114 3.20 9.67 -13.86
N PRO A 115 2.98 9.07 -12.68
CA PRO A 115 1.89 9.49 -11.81
C PRO A 115 2.03 10.96 -11.42
N GLU A 116 0.90 11.63 -11.22
CA GLU A 116 0.85 13.02 -10.75
C GLU A 116 0.34 13.04 -9.32
N PRO A 117 1.23 13.01 -8.31
CA PRO A 117 0.81 12.96 -6.92
C PRO A 117 -0.06 14.13 -6.50
N ASN A 118 -1.09 13.84 -5.71
CA ASN A 118 -1.86 14.85 -5.01
C ASN A 118 -1.00 15.40 -3.85
N GLN A 119 -0.59 16.65 -3.93
CA GLN A 119 0.35 17.28 -2.99
C GLN A 119 -0.15 17.28 -1.54
N ASP A 120 -1.46 17.24 -1.32
CA ASP A 120 -2.03 17.18 0.03
C ASP A 120 -1.81 15.79 0.67
N GLU A 121 -1.66 14.76 -0.13
CA GLU A 121 -1.50 13.36 0.31
C GLU A 121 -0.06 12.86 0.16
N VAL A 122 0.60 13.24 -0.93
CA VAL A 122 1.90 12.71 -1.36
C VAL A 122 2.80 13.87 -1.74
N GLU A 123 3.95 13.97 -1.07
CA GLU A 123 4.92 15.04 -1.34
C GLU A 123 5.58 14.84 -2.71
N GLU A 124 6.05 13.63 -2.97
CA GLU A 124 6.69 13.24 -4.24
C GLU A 124 6.65 11.72 -4.41
N GLY A 125 7.01 11.24 -5.59
CA GLY A 125 7.10 9.82 -5.85
C GLY A 125 8.01 9.51 -7.04
N PHE A 126 8.62 8.32 -7.03
CA PHE A 126 9.51 7.84 -8.07
C PHE A 126 9.38 6.35 -8.25
N PHE A 127 9.72 5.86 -9.46
CA PHE A 127 9.86 4.44 -9.71
C PHE A 127 11.24 3.95 -9.26
N TYR A 128 11.26 2.89 -8.47
CA TYR A 128 12.48 2.27 -7.95
C TYR A 128 12.58 0.81 -8.41
N SER A 129 13.79 0.39 -8.77
CA SER A 129 14.06 -1.01 -9.06
C SER A 129 14.06 -1.85 -7.78
N ALA A 130 13.96 -3.18 -7.91
CA ALA A 130 14.07 -4.09 -6.79
C ALA A 130 15.43 -3.91 -6.06
N GLU A 131 16.52 -3.71 -6.79
CA GLU A 131 17.84 -3.47 -6.20
C GLU A 131 17.90 -2.18 -5.38
N GLU A 132 17.31 -1.10 -5.91
CA GLU A 132 17.24 0.17 -5.21
C GLU A 132 16.43 0.07 -3.91
N ILE A 133 15.28 -0.60 -3.96
CA ILE A 133 14.45 -0.82 -2.76
C ILE A 133 15.18 -1.69 -1.74
N ARG A 134 15.85 -2.74 -2.20
CA ARG A 134 16.66 -3.59 -1.34
C ARG A 134 17.74 -2.80 -0.61
N TYR A 135 18.40 -1.89 -1.32
CA TYR A 135 19.40 -0.99 -0.74
C TYR A 135 18.77 -0.07 0.32
N LEU A 136 17.62 0.54 0.00
CA LEU A 136 16.90 1.41 0.94
C LEU A 136 16.51 0.66 2.22
N ILE A 137 16.02 -0.56 2.10
CA ILE A 137 15.62 -1.38 3.26
C ILE A 137 16.82 -1.75 4.12
N ARG A 138 17.97 -2.04 3.49
CA ARG A 138 19.18 -2.41 4.21
C ARG A 138 19.84 -1.22 4.92
N GLU A 139 19.93 -0.07 4.22
CA GLU A 139 20.74 1.07 4.70
C GLU A 139 19.91 2.21 5.28
N PHE A 140 18.64 2.37 4.85
CA PHE A 140 17.80 3.53 5.21
C PHE A 140 16.39 3.12 5.64
N ARG A 141 16.30 2.04 6.40
CA ARG A 141 15.01 1.49 6.85
C ARG A 141 14.15 2.53 7.59
N GLU A 142 14.78 3.42 8.32
CA GLU A 142 14.12 4.49 9.08
C GLU A 142 13.43 5.54 8.20
N LEU A 143 13.76 5.59 6.91
CA LEU A 143 13.11 6.48 5.95
C LEU A 143 11.88 5.85 5.30
N LEU A 144 11.59 4.59 5.62
CA LEU A 144 10.51 3.80 5.04
C LEU A 144 9.41 3.54 6.06
N THR A 145 8.18 3.36 5.57
CA THR A 145 7.09 2.97 6.47
C THR A 145 7.23 1.50 6.86
N PRO A 146 6.76 1.11 8.06
CA PRO A 146 6.73 -0.30 8.44
C PRO A 146 5.95 -1.17 7.45
N ARG A 147 4.90 -0.64 6.85
CA ARG A 147 4.10 -1.33 5.82
C ARG A 147 4.94 -1.70 4.60
N LEU A 148 5.73 -0.75 4.09
CA LEU A 148 6.61 -1.01 2.94
C LEU A 148 7.64 -2.09 3.28
N VAL A 149 8.27 -2.01 4.43
CA VAL A 149 9.25 -2.99 4.89
C VAL A 149 8.61 -4.37 5.02
N HIS A 150 7.44 -4.45 5.67
CA HIS A 150 6.73 -5.71 5.83
C HIS A 150 6.35 -6.33 4.48
N LEU A 151 5.82 -5.52 3.58
CA LEU A 151 5.44 -6.00 2.25
C LEU A 151 6.65 -6.51 1.46
N TRP A 152 7.78 -5.81 1.54
CA TRP A 152 9.03 -6.28 0.96
C TRP A 152 9.42 -7.66 1.48
N GLU A 153 9.34 -7.87 2.79
CA GLU A 153 9.71 -9.13 3.44
C GLU A 153 8.81 -10.30 3.03
N THR A 154 7.58 -10.03 2.57
CA THR A 154 6.70 -11.07 2.00
C THR A 154 7.17 -11.58 0.64
N GLY A 155 8.02 -10.84 -0.06
CA GLY A 155 8.44 -11.13 -1.44
C GLY A 155 7.41 -10.77 -2.50
N LEU A 156 6.23 -10.29 -2.14
CA LEU A 156 5.13 -10.03 -3.08
C LEU A 156 5.43 -8.91 -4.10
N PRO A 157 6.12 -7.82 -3.74
CA PRO A 157 6.39 -6.77 -4.73
C PRO A 157 7.23 -7.24 -5.91
N PHE A 158 8.12 -8.20 -5.70
CA PHE A 158 8.99 -8.76 -6.74
C PHE A 158 9.11 -10.27 -6.58
N PRO A 159 8.07 -11.05 -6.97
CA PRO A 159 8.03 -12.49 -6.70
C PRO A 159 9.20 -13.27 -7.32
N THR A 160 9.73 -12.82 -8.45
CA THR A 160 10.84 -13.50 -9.14
C THR A 160 12.21 -13.15 -8.57
N TRP A 161 12.30 -12.12 -7.76
CA TRP A 161 13.56 -11.64 -7.19
C TRP A 161 14.16 -12.61 -6.16
N GLY A 162 13.33 -13.30 -5.42
CA GLY A 162 13.75 -14.28 -4.42
C GLY A 162 13.94 -15.68 -4.96
N ALA A 163 13.70 -15.92 -6.25
CA ALA A 163 13.78 -17.23 -6.89
C ALA A 163 15.16 -17.54 -7.52
N VAL A 164 16.11 -16.62 -7.32
CA VAL A 164 17.47 -16.77 -7.89
C VAL A 164 18.47 -17.07 -6.78
#